data_78e6810471d17e3c1510c4669599a984
#
_entry.id   78e6810471d17e3c1510c4669599a984
#
_cell.length_a   1.000
_cell.length_b   1.000
_cell.length_c   1.000
_cell.angle_alpha   90.00
_cell.angle_beta   90.00
_cell.angle_gamma   90.00
#
_symmetry.space_group_name_H-M   'P 1'
#
loop_
_entity.id
_entity.type
_entity.pdbx_description
1 polymer ?
#
loop_
_entity_poly.entity_id
_entity_poly.type
_entity_poly.pdbx_seq_one_letter_code
_entity_poly.pdbx_strand_id
1 'polypeptide(L)'
;MESRENHFLEKFLYPESVAIVGASRNPMRPNHNLVANLVRLGFQGKVYPVNPETDEIAGVKAYPDLKSIEGPIDLAVIAVPYNLAPRLLKDSIERGIKRVTVVAGGFSETGEEGKKVQKEMARLLRQNGARAIGPNALSPINAQTHFAVSFFPIPRLNAGGLSFIFQSGLYEPRLDWLFTDFNLHLAKLIDLGNKMDLNEVDVLSYLSQDPETRVIGIHLESIEGEGREFLRLIRKASRSKHVVVLKSGRTEAGAQMAASHTGVIVRGNDLVFDAALKQAGAVRAQNIEDFFDLSRALERFGPYRLRGTRLAVATLPGGEAVVVTDLCHQAGFSLPRLQEKTLEKLRAVFPPWDISGNPFDLGVTLQFHDPRKLYSTLLEAVAQDPNVDALAIQLPPRISNAPREFFQPFVQPLKVQKPVALWFAGFPSGKDEALRWLEDQYVPVFPSPEKALKALFALHRSSLSKAP
;
A
#
# COMPACT_ATOMS: atom_id res chain seq x y z
N MET A 1 -6.83 22.32 -14.26
CA MET A 1 -6.66 21.27 -13.22
C MET A 1 -6.21 21.99 -11.97
N GLU A 2 -6.96 21.86 -10.89
CA GLU A 2 -6.53 22.41 -9.59
C GLU A 2 -5.17 21.85 -9.21
N SER A 3 -4.29 22.67 -8.67
CA SER A 3 -3.06 22.20 -8.03
C SER A 3 -3.44 21.36 -6.81
N ARG A 4 -2.57 20.44 -6.36
CA ARG A 4 -2.78 19.64 -5.14
C ARG A 4 -3.19 20.53 -3.96
N GLU A 5 -2.51 21.65 -3.77
CA GLU A 5 -2.72 22.56 -2.64
C GLU A 5 -4.13 23.17 -2.59
N ASN A 6 -4.80 23.27 -3.75
CA ASN A 6 -6.18 23.77 -3.83
C ASN A 6 -7.23 22.63 -3.81
N HIS A 7 -6.79 21.38 -3.79
CA HIS A 7 -7.72 20.25 -3.80
C HIS A 7 -8.37 20.09 -2.41
N PHE A 8 -9.69 19.88 -2.38
CA PHE A 8 -10.44 19.78 -1.13
C PHE A 8 -9.96 18.67 -0.16
N LEU A 9 -9.29 17.61 -0.67
CA LEU A 9 -8.70 16.53 0.13
C LEU A 9 -7.44 16.96 0.90
N GLU A 10 -6.80 18.07 0.52
CA GLU A 10 -5.56 18.49 1.17
C GLU A 10 -5.74 18.63 2.69
N LYS A 11 -6.78 19.34 3.14
CA LYS A 11 -7.03 19.53 4.58
C LYS A 11 -7.63 18.30 5.29
N PHE A 12 -8.03 17.26 4.58
CA PHE A 12 -8.29 15.95 5.20
C PHE A 12 -6.99 15.24 5.58
N LEU A 13 -5.95 15.38 4.74
CA LEU A 13 -4.68 14.68 4.86
C LEU A 13 -3.60 15.51 5.60
N TYR A 14 -3.70 16.83 5.55
CA TYR A 14 -2.79 17.78 6.19
C TYR A 14 -3.57 18.79 7.05
N PRO A 15 -4.39 18.33 8.02
CA PRO A 15 -5.08 19.26 8.90
C PRO A 15 -4.05 19.90 9.86
N GLU A 16 -4.19 21.20 10.10
CA GLU A 16 -3.47 21.91 11.15
C GLU A 16 -4.20 21.82 12.49
N SER A 17 -5.49 21.48 12.43
CA SER A 17 -6.33 21.30 13.61
C SER A 17 -7.43 20.26 13.37
N VAL A 18 -7.65 19.39 14.36
CA VAL A 18 -8.64 18.31 14.28
C VAL A 18 -9.48 18.23 15.56
N ALA A 19 -10.81 18.22 15.41
CA ALA A 19 -11.72 17.94 16.51
C ALA A 19 -12.16 16.46 16.48
N ILE A 20 -11.97 15.75 17.58
CA ILE A 20 -12.37 14.34 17.73
C ILE A 20 -13.64 14.27 18.58
N VAL A 21 -14.79 14.24 17.90
CA VAL A 21 -16.12 14.27 18.55
C VAL A 21 -16.54 12.86 18.97
N GLY A 22 -16.75 12.66 20.26
CA GLY A 22 -17.04 11.36 20.84
C GLY A 22 -15.79 10.57 21.26
N ALA A 23 -14.65 11.24 21.41
CA ALA A 23 -13.45 10.63 21.98
C ALA A 23 -13.73 10.12 23.42
N SER A 24 -13.06 9.04 23.83
CA SER A 24 -13.24 8.41 25.15
C SER A 24 -12.02 8.59 26.03
N ARG A 25 -12.23 8.92 27.33
CA ARG A 25 -11.17 8.86 28.34
C ARG A 25 -10.74 7.44 28.69
N ASN A 26 -11.62 6.44 28.45
CA ASN A 26 -11.37 5.05 28.81
C ASN A 26 -10.47 4.37 27.75
N PRO A 27 -9.22 3.94 28.10
CA PRO A 27 -8.32 3.31 27.16
C PRO A 27 -8.81 1.97 26.58
N MET A 28 -9.80 1.34 27.23
CA MET A 28 -10.42 0.10 26.73
C MET A 28 -11.47 0.34 25.64
N ARG A 29 -11.82 1.59 25.38
CA ARG A 29 -12.75 1.95 24.30
C ARG A 29 -11.99 2.29 23.01
N PRO A 30 -12.40 1.75 21.84
CA PRO A 30 -11.70 2.01 20.57
C PRO A 30 -11.55 3.50 20.22
N ASN A 31 -12.56 4.32 20.52
CA ASN A 31 -12.52 5.76 20.26
C ASN A 31 -11.54 6.56 21.17
N HIS A 32 -10.94 5.92 22.19
CA HIS A 32 -9.76 6.48 22.88
C HIS A 32 -8.57 6.59 21.95
N ASN A 33 -8.37 5.58 21.10
CA ASN A 33 -7.23 5.52 20.19
C ASN A 33 -7.24 6.63 19.12
N LEU A 34 -8.38 7.23 18.82
CA LEU A 34 -8.46 8.38 17.90
C LEU A 34 -7.63 9.59 18.39
N VAL A 35 -7.50 9.76 19.69
CA VAL A 35 -6.65 10.78 20.32
C VAL A 35 -5.27 10.23 20.64
N ALA A 36 -5.22 9.05 21.26
CA ALA A 36 -3.97 8.43 21.73
C ALA A 36 -2.97 8.15 20.57
N ASN A 37 -3.44 7.79 19.38
CA ASN A 37 -2.59 7.63 18.22
C ASN A 37 -1.93 8.96 17.80
N LEU A 38 -2.67 10.06 17.76
CA LEU A 38 -2.12 11.38 17.39
C LEU A 38 -1.03 11.82 18.36
N VAL A 39 -1.24 11.60 19.66
CA VAL A 39 -0.25 11.89 20.70
C VAL A 39 0.97 10.98 20.56
N ARG A 40 0.76 9.67 20.46
CA ARG A 40 1.84 8.67 20.39
C ARG A 40 2.69 8.84 19.13
N LEU A 41 2.08 9.12 18.00
CA LEU A 41 2.78 9.30 16.72
C LEU A 41 3.47 10.66 16.62
N GLY A 42 3.14 11.63 17.49
CA GLY A 42 3.75 12.94 17.49
C GLY A 42 3.17 13.87 16.42
N PHE A 43 1.86 13.79 16.16
CA PHE A 43 1.18 14.75 15.29
C PHE A 43 1.36 16.18 15.78
N GLN A 44 1.79 17.10 14.92
CA GLN A 44 2.13 18.47 15.29
C GLN A 44 0.96 19.47 15.22
N GLY A 45 -0.17 19.07 14.66
CA GLY A 45 -1.38 19.89 14.61
C GLY A 45 -2.10 19.95 15.95
N LYS A 46 -3.05 20.85 16.08
CA LYS A 46 -3.89 20.99 17.28
C LYS A 46 -4.94 19.89 17.33
N VAL A 47 -5.00 19.18 18.45
CA VAL A 47 -5.99 18.13 18.69
C VAL A 47 -7.00 18.62 19.73
N TYR A 48 -8.27 18.55 19.38
CA TYR A 48 -9.40 18.97 20.23
C TYR A 48 -10.33 17.77 20.50
N PRO A 49 -10.07 16.96 21.53
CA PRO A 49 -11.02 15.93 21.96
C PRO A 49 -12.32 16.60 22.43
N VAL A 50 -13.47 16.10 21.97
CA VAL A 50 -14.78 16.60 22.37
C VAL A 50 -15.55 15.51 23.10
N ASN A 51 -15.77 15.73 24.40
CA ASN A 51 -16.54 14.85 25.27
C ASN A 51 -17.08 15.65 26.46
N PRO A 52 -18.43 15.66 26.71
CA PRO A 52 -19.02 16.44 27.79
C PRO A 52 -18.74 15.91 29.20
N GLU A 53 -18.16 14.73 29.34
CA GLU A 53 -18.00 14.03 30.62
C GLU A 53 -16.55 14.08 31.17
N THR A 54 -15.62 14.77 30.49
CA THR A 54 -14.22 14.80 30.90
C THR A 54 -13.48 16.02 30.37
N ASP A 55 -12.50 16.48 31.17
CA ASP A 55 -11.67 17.65 30.83
C ASP A 55 -10.35 17.25 30.14
N GLU A 56 -10.03 15.94 30.11
CA GLU A 56 -8.78 15.45 29.50
C GLU A 56 -8.96 14.04 28.90
N ILE A 57 -8.30 13.80 27.73
CA ILE A 57 -8.21 12.49 27.07
C ILE A 57 -6.78 12.28 26.55
N ALA A 58 -6.13 11.21 26.96
CA ALA A 58 -4.76 10.86 26.55
C ALA A 58 -3.74 12.01 26.75
N GLY A 59 -3.86 12.80 27.82
CA GLY A 59 -2.99 13.93 28.11
C GLY A 59 -3.33 15.21 27.35
N VAL A 60 -4.45 15.23 26.57
CA VAL A 60 -4.90 16.39 25.82
C VAL A 60 -6.17 16.96 26.44
N LYS A 61 -6.21 18.29 26.60
CA LYS A 61 -7.40 19.01 27.11
C LYS A 61 -8.61 18.66 26.25
N ALA A 62 -9.71 18.22 26.86
CA ALA A 62 -10.97 17.95 26.22
C ALA A 62 -11.95 19.14 26.38
N TYR A 63 -12.91 19.22 25.47
CA TYR A 63 -13.93 20.25 25.39
C TYR A 63 -15.32 19.63 25.47
N PRO A 64 -16.29 20.29 26.13
CA PRO A 64 -17.64 19.72 26.26
C PRO A 64 -18.40 19.65 24.93
N ASP A 65 -18.12 20.57 24.00
CA ASP A 65 -18.73 20.66 22.67
C ASP A 65 -17.81 21.41 21.68
N LEU A 66 -18.21 21.43 20.41
CA LEU A 66 -17.45 22.12 19.35
C LEU A 66 -17.47 23.65 19.49
N LYS A 67 -18.51 24.24 20.15
CA LYS A 67 -18.64 25.69 20.31
C LYS A 67 -17.65 26.23 21.33
N SER A 68 -17.26 25.42 22.29
CA SER A 68 -16.29 25.75 23.34
C SER A 68 -14.87 25.82 22.86
N ILE A 69 -14.58 25.37 21.61
CA ILE A 69 -13.24 25.40 21.03
C ILE A 69 -13.00 26.75 20.37
N GLU A 70 -11.97 27.45 20.81
CA GLU A 70 -11.52 28.70 20.19
C GLU A 70 -10.62 28.45 18.98
N GLY A 71 -10.76 29.26 17.93
CA GLY A 71 -9.92 29.19 16.73
C GLY A 71 -10.48 28.25 15.63
N PRO A 72 -9.77 28.13 14.52
CA PRO A 72 -10.22 27.34 13.37
C PRO A 72 -10.09 25.84 13.62
N ILE A 73 -10.97 25.05 12.98
CA ILE A 73 -10.92 23.60 12.95
C ILE A 73 -10.96 23.16 11.49
N ASP A 74 -9.88 22.53 11.02
CA ASP A 74 -9.77 22.08 9.63
C ASP A 74 -10.60 20.82 9.35
N LEU A 75 -10.62 19.89 10.31
CA LEU A 75 -11.27 18.57 10.19
C LEU A 75 -12.01 18.20 11.47
N ALA A 76 -13.26 17.75 11.35
CA ALA A 76 -13.97 17.06 12.42
C ALA A 76 -14.02 15.56 12.17
N VAL A 77 -13.70 14.77 13.18
CA VAL A 77 -13.84 13.31 13.20
C VAL A 77 -15.01 12.96 14.11
N ILE A 78 -16.11 12.47 13.55
CA ILE A 78 -17.34 12.13 14.28
C ILE A 78 -17.33 10.63 14.61
N ALA A 79 -17.10 10.30 15.88
CA ALA A 79 -16.99 8.94 16.40
C ALA A 79 -18.06 8.66 17.46
N VAL A 80 -19.32 8.90 17.12
CA VAL A 80 -20.49 8.70 17.98
C VAL A 80 -21.47 7.72 17.35
N PRO A 81 -22.42 7.12 18.11
CA PRO A 81 -23.46 6.28 17.55
C PRO A 81 -24.23 6.97 16.40
N TYR A 82 -24.70 6.19 15.41
CA TYR A 82 -25.27 6.67 14.15
C TYR A 82 -26.44 7.65 14.35
N ASN A 83 -27.26 7.47 15.39
CA ASN A 83 -28.39 8.32 15.70
C ASN A 83 -28.01 9.75 16.15
N LEU A 84 -26.77 9.95 16.62
CA LEU A 84 -26.23 11.25 17.03
C LEU A 84 -25.45 11.93 15.91
N ALA A 85 -24.93 11.17 14.96
CA ALA A 85 -24.05 11.66 13.90
C ALA A 85 -24.67 12.79 13.05
N PRO A 86 -25.95 12.75 12.62
CA PRO A 86 -26.55 13.84 11.85
C PRO A 86 -26.55 15.17 12.57
N ARG A 87 -26.86 15.17 13.89
CA ARG A 87 -26.81 16.37 14.72
C ARG A 87 -25.41 16.95 14.81
N LEU A 88 -24.43 16.09 15.09
CA LEU A 88 -23.02 16.53 15.25
C LEU A 88 -22.38 16.94 13.92
N LEU A 89 -22.84 16.37 12.80
CA LEU A 89 -22.49 16.88 11.47
C LEU A 89 -23.04 18.31 11.28
N LYS A 90 -24.30 18.57 11.65
CA LYS A 90 -24.87 19.88 11.58
C LYS A 90 -24.15 20.89 12.48
N ASP A 91 -23.84 20.50 13.74
CA ASP A 91 -23.08 21.33 14.68
C ASP A 91 -21.68 21.66 14.12
N SER A 92 -21.02 20.68 13.47
CA SER A 92 -19.73 20.88 12.80
C SER A 92 -19.83 21.92 11.67
N ILE A 93 -20.86 21.81 10.82
CA ILE A 93 -21.10 22.74 9.72
C ILE A 93 -21.41 24.15 10.24
N GLU A 94 -22.27 24.28 11.26
CA GLU A 94 -22.60 25.57 11.91
C GLU A 94 -21.35 26.21 12.54
N ARG A 95 -20.39 25.39 13.03
CA ARG A 95 -19.11 25.86 13.54
C ARG A 95 -18.15 26.31 12.42
N GLY A 96 -18.52 26.16 11.15
CA GLY A 96 -17.74 26.55 9.98
C GLY A 96 -16.79 25.45 9.48
N ILE A 97 -16.87 24.23 10.04
CA ILE A 97 -16.02 23.10 9.61
C ILE A 97 -16.54 22.56 8.27
N LYS A 98 -15.69 22.53 7.26
CA LYS A 98 -16.06 22.10 5.90
C LYS A 98 -15.62 20.68 5.56
N ARG A 99 -14.85 20.01 6.43
CA ARG A 99 -14.33 18.67 6.23
C ARG A 99 -14.64 17.80 7.42
N VAL A 100 -15.28 16.67 7.15
CA VAL A 100 -15.75 15.77 8.20
C VAL A 100 -15.42 14.33 7.85
N THR A 101 -14.85 13.56 8.79
CA THR A 101 -14.82 12.10 8.71
C THR A 101 -15.86 11.54 9.66
N VAL A 102 -16.74 10.68 9.14
CA VAL A 102 -17.76 9.98 9.96
C VAL A 102 -17.30 8.55 10.14
N VAL A 103 -16.81 8.26 11.35
CA VAL A 103 -16.21 6.95 11.68
C VAL A 103 -17.27 5.89 11.97
N ALA A 104 -18.37 6.29 12.59
CA ALA A 104 -19.41 5.35 13.00
C ALA A 104 -20.06 4.61 11.82
N GLY A 105 -20.38 3.33 12.04
CA GLY A 105 -21.31 2.54 11.24
C GLY A 105 -22.76 2.67 11.74
N GLY A 106 -23.69 1.95 11.11
CA GLY A 106 -25.11 1.97 11.41
C GLY A 106 -25.96 2.71 10.38
N PHE A 107 -25.45 2.87 9.17
CA PHE A 107 -26.10 3.64 8.09
C PHE A 107 -26.62 2.73 6.97
N SER A 108 -26.27 2.96 5.72
CA SER A 108 -26.82 2.22 4.57
C SER A 108 -26.63 0.71 4.64
N GLU A 109 -25.63 0.23 5.36
CA GLU A 109 -25.36 -1.18 5.60
C GLU A 109 -26.37 -1.85 6.55
N THR A 110 -27.13 -1.07 7.33
CA THR A 110 -28.12 -1.61 8.27
C THR A 110 -29.55 -1.65 7.70
N GLY A 111 -29.74 -1.23 6.45
CA GLY A 111 -31.02 -1.26 5.76
C GLY A 111 -31.62 0.12 5.48
N GLU A 112 -32.95 0.16 5.20
CA GLU A 112 -33.58 1.36 4.67
C GLU A 112 -33.59 2.55 5.63
N GLU A 113 -33.68 2.31 6.93
CA GLU A 113 -33.66 3.41 7.93
C GLU A 113 -32.29 4.09 7.95
N GLY A 114 -31.21 3.32 8.08
CA GLY A 114 -29.83 3.86 8.02
C GLY A 114 -29.54 4.55 6.68
N LYS A 115 -30.08 4.03 5.58
CA LYS A 115 -29.94 4.63 4.25
C LYS A 115 -30.66 6.00 4.16
N LYS A 116 -31.82 6.19 4.81
CA LYS A 116 -32.47 7.48 4.89
C LYS A 116 -31.62 8.50 5.64
N VAL A 117 -31.08 8.11 6.80
CA VAL A 117 -30.20 8.97 7.61
C VAL A 117 -28.97 9.37 6.80
N GLN A 118 -28.31 8.43 6.12
CA GLN A 118 -27.15 8.71 5.27
C GLN A 118 -27.48 9.69 4.13
N LYS A 119 -28.64 9.54 3.48
CA LYS A 119 -29.08 10.46 2.42
C LYS A 119 -29.36 11.87 2.96
N GLU A 120 -29.91 12.00 4.16
CA GLU A 120 -30.11 13.29 4.81
C GLU A 120 -28.78 13.97 5.11
N MET A 121 -27.79 13.24 5.65
CA MET A 121 -26.46 13.77 5.89
C MET A 121 -25.77 14.21 4.58
N ALA A 122 -25.88 13.41 3.51
CA ALA A 122 -25.35 13.78 2.21
C ALA A 122 -26.00 15.07 1.64
N ARG A 123 -27.29 15.26 1.87
CA ARG A 123 -27.98 16.49 1.49
C ARG A 123 -27.47 17.70 2.28
N LEU A 124 -27.30 17.54 3.59
CA LEU A 124 -26.79 18.59 4.47
C LEU A 124 -25.39 19.05 4.06
N LEU A 125 -24.50 18.11 3.74
CA LEU A 125 -23.15 18.40 3.23
C LEU A 125 -23.20 19.25 1.96
N ARG A 126 -23.95 18.80 0.94
CA ARG A 126 -24.07 19.51 -0.35
C ARG A 126 -24.63 20.92 -0.20
N GLN A 127 -25.67 21.10 0.63
CA GLN A 127 -26.31 22.39 0.85
C GLN A 127 -25.38 23.42 1.50
N ASN A 128 -24.37 22.97 2.24
CA ASN A 128 -23.46 23.82 2.98
C ASN A 128 -22.04 23.86 2.41
N GLY A 129 -21.79 23.25 1.26
CA GLY A 129 -20.45 23.19 0.65
C GLY A 129 -19.42 22.49 1.54
N ALA A 130 -19.86 21.54 2.36
CA ALA A 130 -19.02 20.69 3.17
C ALA A 130 -18.81 19.34 2.49
N ARG A 131 -17.69 18.65 2.78
CA ARG A 131 -17.34 17.35 2.22
C ARG A 131 -17.09 16.35 3.34
N ALA A 132 -17.36 15.07 3.08
CA ALA A 132 -17.17 14.03 4.09
C ALA A 132 -16.57 12.73 3.53
N ILE A 133 -15.70 12.11 4.34
CA ILE A 133 -15.28 10.72 4.21
C ILE A 133 -16.20 9.84 5.08
N GLY A 134 -16.58 8.66 4.58
CA GLY A 134 -17.45 7.74 5.27
C GLY A 134 -18.94 7.86 4.89
N PRO A 135 -19.89 7.50 5.78
CA PRO A 135 -19.65 6.96 7.13
C PRO A 135 -19.03 5.57 7.13
N ASN A 136 -18.80 5.01 8.32
CA ASN A 136 -18.17 3.71 8.49
C ASN A 136 -16.74 3.67 7.91
N ALA A 137 -15.92 4.69 8.22
CA ALA A 137 -14.59 4.90 7.65
C ALA A 137 -13.55 5.24 8.73
N LEU A 138 -12.45 4.51 8.78
CA LEU A 138 -11.34 4.70 9.72
C LEU A 138 -10.15 5.36 9.01
N SER A 139 -10.34 6.61 8.66
CA SER A 139 -9.36 7.39 7.89
C SER A 139 -9.55 8.91 8.10
N PRO A 140 -8.63 9.74 7.63
CA PRO A 140 -7.42 9.38 6.88
C PRO A 140 -6.21 9.06 7.76
N ILE A 141 -5.17 8.46 7.13
CA ILE A 141 -3.83 8.33 7.70
C ILE A 141 -2.85 9.01 6.74
N ASN A 142 -1.95 9.84 7.28
CA ASN A 142 -0.83 10.42 6.56
C ASN A 142 0.45 10.20 7.36
N ALA A 143 1.34 9.35 6.84
CA ALA A 143 2.56 9.00 7.55
C ALA A 143 3.60 10.13 7.57
N GLN A 144 3.57 11.05 6.60
CA GLN A 144 4.49 12.19 6.55
C GLN A 144 4.25 13.20 7.68
N THR A 145 2.98 13.36 8.08
CA THR A 145 2.59 14.30 9.14
C THR A 145 2.28 13.61 10.47
N HIS A 146 2.45 12.29 10.54
CA HIS A 146 2.10 11.49 11.71
C HIS A 146 0.61 11.60 12.11
N PHE A 147 -0.25 11.94 11.14
CA PHE A 147 -1.69 12.04 11.31
C PHE A 147 -2.37 10.70 11.08
N ALA A 148 -3.19 10.25 12.03
CA ALA A 148 -3.88 8.96 11.91
C ALA A 148 -5.23 8.95 12.63
N VAL A 149 -6.28 8.66 11.88
CA VAL A 149 -7.62 8.35 12.40
C VAL A 149 -7.79 6.83 12.37
N SER A 150 -7.72 6.17 13.52
CA SER A 150 -7.87 4.72 13.65
C SER A 150 -8.37 4.33 15.04
N PHE A 151 -9.23 3.31 15.10
CA PHE A 151 -9.64 2.67 16.36
C PHE A 151 -8.57 1.73 16.94
N PHE A 152 -7.64 1.27 16.10
CA PHE A 152 -6.56 0.38 16.52
C PHE A 152 -5.34 1.19 16.92
N PRO A 153 -4.59 0.74 17.93
CA PRO A 153 -3.32 1.35 18.27
C PRO A 153 -2.33 1.24 17.11
N ILE A 154 -1.70 2.35 16.75
CA ILE A 154 -0.65 2.38 15.74
C ILE A 154 0.67 2.66 16.45
N PRO A 155 1.59 1.67 16.54
CA PRO A 155 2.84 1.84 17.29
C PRO A 155 3.80 2.82 16.61
N ARG A 156 3.81 2.82 15.27
CA ARG A 156 4.62 3.70 14.43
C ARG A 156 4.03 3.83 13.03
N LEU A 157 4.41 4.89 12.32
CA LEU A 157 4.19 5.05 10.89
C LEU A 157 5.55 5.14 10.18
N ASN A 158 5.76 4.30 9.18
CA ASN A 158 6.94 4.39 8.34
C ASN A 158 6.56 5.19 7.09
N ALA A 159 7.14 6.39 6.95
CA ALA A 159 6.88 7.23 5.80
C ALA A 159 7.48 6.65 4.52
N GLY A 160 6.75 6.72 3.40
CA GLY A 160 7.18 6.18 2.11
C GLY A 160 6.34 6.67 0.94
N GLY A 161 6.35 5.91 -0.16
CA GLY A 161 5.70 6.29 -1.41
C GLY A 161 4.41 5.55 -1.74
N LEU A 162 3.88 4.73 -0.84
CA LEU A 162 2.68 3.95 -1.07
C LEU A 162 1.45 4.64 -0.51
N SER A 163 0.42 4.85 -1.34
CA SER A 163 -0.88 5.33 -0.88
C SER A 163 -1.97 4.30 -1.14
N PHE A 164 -2.91 4.21 -0.22
CA PHE A 164 -4.05 3.30 -0.34
C PHE A 164 -5.39 4.04 -0.42
N ILE A 165 -6.28 3.47 -1.23
CA ILE A 165 -7.71 3.74 -1.25
C ILE A 165 -8.40 2.44 -0.83
N PHE A 166 -9.10 2.46 0.30
CA PHE A 166 -9.91 1.34 0.76
C PHE A 166 -11.40 1.69 0.72
N GLN A 167 -12.23 0.70 0.48
CA GLN A 167 -13.69 0.80 0.68
C GLN A 167 -14.14 0.13 1.98
N SER A 168 -13.25 -0.62 2.62
CA SER A 168 -13.54 -1.41 3.82
C SER A 168 -12.35 -1.36 4.78
N GLY A 169 -12.61 -1.35 6.08
CA GLY A 169 -11.62 -1.37 7.15
C GLY A 169 -10.81 -2.69 7.26
N LEU A 170 -10.75 -3.51 6.22
CA LEU A 170 -10.04 -4.80 6.21
C LEU A 170 -8.55 -4.70 6.60
N TYR A 171 -7.94 -3.54 6.47
CA TYR A 171 -6.55 -3.27 6.83
C TYR A 171 -6.37 -3.01 8.32
N GLU A 172 -7.39 -2.50 9.01
CA GLU A 172 -7.35 -2.03 10.39
C GLU A 172 -6.77 -3.06 11.38
N PRO A 173 -7.24 -4.32 11.41
CA PRO A 173 -6.68 -5.32 12.32
C PRO A 173 -5.22 -5.69 12.03
N ARG A 174 -4.70 -5.26 10.87
CA ARG A 174 -3.35 -5.56 10.39
C ARG A 174 -2.37 -4.41 10.60
N LEU A 175 -2.81 -3.24 11.08
CA LEU A 175 -1.98 -2.03 11.15
C LEU A 175 -0.68 -2.24 11.93
N ASP A 176 -0.73 -2.91 13.07
CA ASP A 176 0.47 -3.21 13.82
C ASP A 176 1.46 -4.04 12.99
N TRP A 177 1.01 -5.17 12.47
CA TRP A 177 1.83 -6.06 11.65
C TRP A 177 2.33 -5.37 10.37
N LEU A 178 1.50 -4.58 9.69
CA LEU A 178 1.87 -3.87 8.46
C LEU A 178 3.07 -2.94 8.68
N PHE A 179 3.11 -2.21 9.80
CA PHE A 179 4.19 -1.27 10.08
C PHE A 179 5.36 -1.88 10.83
N THR A 180 5.16 -2.97 11.59
CA THR A 180 6.22 -3.60 12.38
C THR A 180 6.94 -4.71 11.62
N ASP A 181 6.23 -5.77 11.26
CA ASP A 181 6.81 -6.99 10.68
C ASP A 181 6.84 -6.96 9.15
N PHE A 182 5.77 -6.48 8.52
CA PHE A 182 5.69 -6.38 7.06
C PHE A 182 6.48 -5.18 6.50
N ASN A 183 6.89 -4.25 7.38
CA ASN A 183 7.70 -3.08 7.03
C ASN A 183 7.10 -2.24 5.89
N LEU A 184 5.80 -1.96 5.98
CA LEU A 184 5.09 -1.11 5.02
C LEU A 184 5.56 0.35 5.15
N HIS A 185 5.84 1.01 4.04
CA HIS A 185 6.16 2.43 3.98
C HIS A 185 5.03 3.20 3.29
N LEU A 186 4.27 3.92 4.10
CA LEU A 186 3.04 4.59 3.68
C LEU A 186 3.28 6.08 3.39
N ALA A 187 2.67 6.59 2.32
CA ALA A 187 2.43 8.02 2.17
C ALA A 187 1.06 8.35 2.80
N LYS A 188 -0.01 7.82 2.23
CA LYS A 188 -1.39 8.13 2.63
C LYS A 188 -2.29 6.89 2.60
N LEU A 189 -3.33 6.89 3.46
CA LEU A 189 -4.39 5.90 3.41
C LEU A 189 -5.73 6.61 3.59
N ILE A 190 -6.66 6.31 2.71
CA ILE A 190 -8.03 6.81 2.75
C ILE A 190 -8.98 5.62 2.64
N ASP A 191 -9.72 5.38 3.70
CA ASP A 191 -10.86 4.46 3.73
C ASP A 191 -12.13 5.27 3.47
N LEU A 192 -12.89 4.87 2.47
CA LEU A 192 -14.07 5.58 2.00
C LEU A 192 -15.35 5.12 2.71
N GLY A 193 -15.33 3.96 3.36
CA GLY A 193 -16.51 3.39 4.00
C GLY A 193 -17.69 3.28 3.04
N ASN A 194 -18.85 3.80 3.44
CA ASN A 194 -20.10 3.75 2.66
C ASN A 194 -20.15 4.76 1.50
N LYS A 195 -19.13 5.60 1.30
CA LYS A 195 -19.03 6.58 0.19
C LYS A 195 -20.24 7.52 0.10
N MET A 196 -20.65 8.07 1.22
CA MET A 196 -21.82 8.98 1.28
C MET A 196 -21.64 10.24 0.41
N ASP A 197 -20.42 10.75 0.34
CA ASP A 197 -20.04 11.96 -0.40
C ASP A 197 -18.81 11.73 -1.25
N LEU A 198 -17.64 11.49 -0.61
CA LEU A 198 -16.39 11.21 -1.33
C LEU A 198 -16.34 9.76 -1.78
N ASN A 199 -15.82 9.55 -2.99
CA ASN A 199 -15.69 8.24 -3.60
C ASN A 199 -14.26 8.01 -4.16
N GLU A 200 -14.03 6.85 -4.77
CA GLU A 200 -12.73 6.43 -5.31
C GLU A 200 -12.21 7.33 -6.42
N VAL A 201 -13.08 8.00 -7.19
CA VAL A 201 -12.70 8.93 -8.28
C VAL A 201 -12.09 10.20 -7.69
N ASP A 202 -12.71 10.75 -6.64
CA ASP A 202 -12.21 11.93 -5.92
C ASP A 202 -10.80 11.69 -5.37
N VAL A 203 -10.62 10.57 -4.66
CA VAL A 203 -9.33 10.23 -4.03
C VAL A 203 -8.27 9.90 -5.08
N LEU A 204 -8.62 9.13 -6.12
CA LEU A 204 -7.70 8.79 -7.19
C LEU A 204 -7.27 10.04 -7.99
N SER A 205 -8.16 11.01 -8.17
CA SER A 205 -7.83 12.30 -8.78
C SER A 205 -6.73 13.01 -8.00
N TYR A 206 -6.85 13.08 -6.67
CA TYR A 206 -5.85 13.65 -5.78
C TYR A 206 -4.53 12.87 -5.82
N LEU A 207 -4.55 11.56 -5.55
CA LEU A 207 -3.36 10.73 -5.48
C LEU A 207 -2.61 10.63 -6.81
N SER A 208 -3.31 10.77 -7.95
CA SER A 208 -2.68 10.80 -9.27
C SER A 208 -1.71 11.96 -9.44
N GLN A 209 -1.90 13.05 -8.70
CA GLN A 209 -1.10 14.29 -8.77
C GLN A 209 -0.19 14.47 -7.55
N ASP A 210 -0.39 13.68 -6.47
CA ASP A 210 0.38 13.79 -5.24
C ASP A 210 1.85 13.37 -5.47
N PRO A 211 2.84 14.26 -5.27
CA PRO A 211 4.26 13.94 -5.52
C PRO A 211 4.84 12.93 -4.53
N GLU A 212 4.25 12.78 -3.34
CA GLU A 212 4.70 11.82 -2.34
C GLU A 212 4.26 10.39 -2.69
N THR A 213 3.21 10.25 -3.51
CA THR A 213 2.68 8.94 -3.92
C THR A 213 3.39 8.40 -5.15
N ARG A 214 4.06 7.26 -5.05
CA ARG A 214 4.66 6.51 -6.16
C ARG A 214 3.83 5.29 -6.55
N VAL A 215 3.15 4.69 -5.59
CA VAL A 215 2.28 3.52 -5.77
C VAL A 215 0.90 3.83 -5.21
N ILE A 216 -0.15 3.46 -5.93
CA ILE A 216 -1.54 3.57 -5.49
C ILE A 216 -2.13 2.17 -5.41
N GLY A 217 -2.39 1.69 -4.19
CA GLY A 217 -3.17 0.47 -3.95
C GLY A 217 -4.64 0.81 -3.80
N ILE A 218 -5.53 0.13 -4.52
CA ILE A 218 -6.98 0.40 -4.52
C ILE A 218 -7.72 -0.89 -4.21
N HIS A 219 -8.41 -0.94 -3.08
CA HIS A 219 -9.36 -2.00 -2.75
C HIS A 219 -10.78 -1.50 -2.91
N LEU A 220 -11.58 -2.19 -3.72
CA LEU A 220 -12.97 -1.83 -4.02
C LEU A 220 -13.92 -3.03 -3.92
N GLU A 221 -15.11 -2.78 -3.41
CA GLU A 221 -16.28 -3.66 -3.51
C GLU A 221 -17.21 -3.20 -4.65
N SER A 222 -17.35 -1.89 -4.81
CA SER A 222 -18.14 -1.23 -5.86
C SER A 222 -17.43 0.00 -6.41
N ILE A 223 -17.92 0.52 -7.53
CA ILE A 223 -17.55 1.83 -8.06
C ILE A 223 -18.81 2.69 -7.98
N GLU A 224 -18.74 3.78 -7.17
CA GLU A 224 -19.81 4.75 -7.01
C GLU A 224 -19.61 5.97 -7.91
N GLY A 225 -18.37 6.29 -8.24
CA GLY A 225 -18.02 7.30 -9.22
C GLY A 225 -18.33 6.88 -10.64
N GLU A 226 -18.12 7.78 -11.60
CA GLU A 226 -18.28 7.47 -13.02
C GLU A 226 -17.18 6.51 -13.49
N GLY A 227 -17.53 5.30 -13.93
CA GLY A 227 -16.59 4.22 -14.24
C GLY A 227 -15.58 4.55 -15.35
N ARG A 228 -15.99 5.36 -16.36
CA ARG A 228 -15.08 5.83 -17.41
C ARG A 228 -14.05 6.78 -16.85
N GLU A 229 -14.46 7.67 -15.96
CA GLU A 229 -13.56 8.61 -15.29
C GLU A 229 -12.57 7.87 -14.37
N PHE A 230 -13.03 6.86 -13.64
CA PHE A 230 -12.18 5.99 -12.85
C PHE A 230 -11.06 5.35 -13.71
N LEU A 231 -11.42 4.75 -14.85
CA LEU A 231 -10.44 4.15 -15.75
C LEU A 231 -9.52 5.19 -16.41
N ARG A 232 -10.05 6.38 -16.72
CA ARG A 232 -9.25 7.50 -17.25
C ARG A 232 -8.19 7.95 -16.25
N LEU A 233 -8.56 8.05 -14.98
CA LEU A 233 -7.63 8.42 -13.89
C LEU A 233 -6.61 7.32 -13.62
N ILE A 234 -6.99 6.04 -13.63
CA ILE A 234 -6.03 4.93 -13.55
C ILE A 234 -5.01 5.05 -14.68
N ARG A 235 -5.47 5.22 -15.93
CA ARG A 235 -4.57 5.36 -17.08
C ARG A 235 -3.63 6.57 -16.94
N LYS A 236 -4.15 7.69 -16.44
CA LYS A 236 -3.34 8.88 -16.15
C LYS A 236 -2.29 8.59 -15.07
N ALA A 237 -2.69 7.99 -13.96
CA ALA A 237 -1.79 7.65 -12.87
C ALA A 237 -0.71 6.64 -13.30
N SER A 238 -1.08 5.62 -14.08
CA SER A 238 -0.17 4.56 -14.53
C SER A 238 0.96 5.05 -15.45
N ARG A 239 0.86 6.26 -16.01
CA ARG A 239 1.95 6.87 -16.78
C ARG A 239 3.17 7.27 -15.95
N SER A 240 3.00 7.52 -14.67
CA SER A 240 4.07 7.96 -13.75
C SER A 240 4.17 7.12 -12.50
N LYS A 241 3.07 6.54 -12.02
CA LYS A 241 2.95 5.79 -10.78
C LYS A 241 2.64 4.31 -11.08
N HIS A 242 2.79 3.46 -10.08
CA HIS A 242 2.26 2.10 -10.12
C HIS A 242 0.84 2.09 -9.55
N VAL A 243 -0.06 1.32 -10.16
CA VAL A 243 -1.43 1.17 -9.66
C VAL A 243 -1.74 -0.31 -9.47
N VAL A 244 -2.10 -0.70 -8.25
CA VAL A 244 -2.49 -2.06 -7.89
C VAL A 244 -3.95 -2.06 -7.48
N VAL A 245 -4.78 -2.94 -8.06
CA VAL A 245 -6.22 -2.98 -7.78
C VAL A 245 -6.63 -4.36 -7.28
N LEU A 246 -7.27 -4.40 -6.12
CA LEU A 246 -7.99 -5.55 -5.58
C LEU A 246 -9.48 -5.28 -5.67
N LYS A 247 -10.23 -6.11 -6.41
CA LYS A 247 -11.69 -6.06 -6.50
C LYS A 247 -12.29 -7.22 -5.70
N SER A 248 -13.09 -6.90 -4.69
CA SER A 248 -13.93 -7.86 -3.97
C SER A 248 -15.28 -8.06 -4.66
N GLY A 249 -16.03 -9.10 -4.29
CA GLY A 249 -17.34 -9.41 -4.90
C GLY A 249 -17.22 -9.88 -6.36
N ARG A 250 -16.21 -10.70 -6.69
CA ARG A 250 -15.94 -11.19 -8.05
C ARG A 250 -16.86 -12.34 -8.48
N THR A 251 -17.31 -13.13 -7.53
CA THR A 251 -18.23 -14.25 -7.73
C THR A 251 -19.64 -13.82 -7.35
N GLU A 252 -20.65 -14.56 -7.80
CA GLU A 252 -22.04 -14.29 -7.42
C GLU A 252 -22.24 -14.31 -5.90
N ALA A 253 -21.68 -15.32 -5.21
CA ALA A 253 -21.73 -15.40 -3.76
C ALA A 253 -20.99 -14.22 -3.09
N GLY A 254 -19.82 -13.84 -3.60
CA GLY A 254 -19.08 -12.68 -3.12
C GLY A 254 -19.82 -11.36 -3.36
N ALA A 255 -20.51 -11.22 -4.48
CA ALA A 255 -21.34 -10.05 -4.80
C ALA A 255 -22.57 -9.95 -3.87
N GLN A 256 -23.22 -11.05 -3.56
CA GLN A 256 -24.32 -11.12 -2.59
C GLN A 256 -23.82 -10.73 -1.18
N MET A 257 -22.65 -11.23 -0.77
CA MET A 257 -22.06 -10.88 0.53
C MET A 257 -21.67 -9.39 0.60
N ALA A 258 -21.08 -8.84 -0.46
CA ALA A 258 -20.76 -7.42 -0.53
C ALA A 258 -22.03 -6.56 -0.46
N ALA A 259 -23.12 -6.96 -1.13
CA ALA A 259 -24.39 -6.27 -1.08
C ALA A 259 -25.01 -6.24 0.34
N SER A 260 -24.86 -7.33 1.10
CA SER A 260 -25.31 -7.40 2.49
C SER A 260 -24.43 -6.59 3.45
N HIS A 261 -23.14 -6.42 3.12
CA HIS A 261 -22.17 -5.72 3.95
C HIS A 261 -22.19 -4.19 3.74
N THR A 262 -22.35 -3.73 2.51
CA THR A 262 -22.27 -2.31 2.16
C THR A 262 -23.59 -1.71 1.68
N GLY A 263 -24.63 -2.53 1.51
CA GLY A 263 -25.91 -2.11 0.92
C GLY A 263 -25.83 -1.81 -0.58
N VAL A 264 -24.70 -2.09 -1.23
CA VAL A 264 -24.46 -1.80 -2.64
C VAL A 264 -24.56 -3.07 -3.49
N ILE A 265 -25.37 -3.04 -4.54
CA ILE A 265 -25.48 -4.16 -5.48
C ILE A 265 -24.22 -4.17 -6.37
N VAL A 266 -23.33 -5.13 -6.13
CA VAL A 266 -22.16 -5.36 -6.98
C VAL A 266 -22.61 -5.99 -8.30
N ARG A 267 -22.57 -5.22 -9.38
CA ARG A 267 -22.87 -5.69 -10.74
C ARG A 267 -21.64 -5.56 -11.62
N GLY A 268 -21.45 -6.49 -12.55
CA GLY A 268 -20.43 -6.39 -13.58
C GLY A 268 -19.75 -7.73 -13.87
N ASN A 269 -19.19 -7.82 -15.07
CA ASN A 269 -18.41 -8.97 -15.50
C ASN A 269 -16.95 -8.78 -15.06
N ASP A 270 -16.44 -9.68 -14.23
CA ASP A 270 -15.08 -9.62 -13.69
C ASP A 270 -14.00 -9.69 -14.79
N LEU A 271 -14.26 -10.42 -15.89
CA LEU A 271 -13.35 -10.49 -17.05
C LEU A 271 -13.26 -9.15 -17.78
N VAL A 272 -14.38 -8.44 -17.93
CA VAL A 272 -14.39 -7.10 -18.53
C VAL A 272 -13.65 -6.11 -17.64
N PHE A 273 -13.86 -6.17 -16.34
CA PHE A 273 -13.15 -5.33 -15.38
C PHE A 273 -11.64 -5.58 -15.42
N ASP A 274 -11.21 -6.86 -15.45
CA ASP A 274 -9.81 -7.23 -15.56
C ASP A 274 -9.18 -6.70 -16.87
N ALA A 275 -9.86 -6.87 -18.00
CA ALA A 275 -9.39 -6.35 -19.28
C ALA A 275 -9.26 -4.81 -19.28
N ALA A 276 -10.23 -4.12 -18.69
CA ALA A 276 -10.22 -2.66 -18.59
C ALA A 276 -9.06 -2.15 -17.72
N LEU A 277 -8.80 -2.80 -16.58
CA LEU A 277 -7.66 -2.47 -15.72
C LEU A 277 -6.33 -2.70 -16.43
N LYS A 278 -6.17 -3.82 -17.13
CA LYS A 278 -4.97 -4.13 -17.93
C LYS A 278 -4.72 -3.06 -19.00
N GLN A 279 -5.77 -2.64 -19.73
CA GLN A 279 -5.68 -1.59 -20.73
C GLN A 279 -5.36 -0.22 -20.10
N ALA A 280 -5.80 0.02 -18.88
CA ALA A 280 -5.48 1.24 -18.14
C ALA A 280 -4.07 1.21 -17.51
N GLY A 281 -3.35 0.08 -17.56
CA GLY A 281 -1.99 -0.06 -17.05
C GLY A 281 -1.91 -0.41 -15.56
N ALA A 282 -3.01 -0.81 -14.95
CA ALA A 282 -3.01 -1.27 -13.57
C ALA A 282 -2.62 -2.76 -13.46
N VAL A 283 -2.03 -3.10 -12.32
CA VAL A 283 -1.76 -4.47 -11.90
C VAL A 283 -2.94 -4.96 -11.06
N ARG A 284 -3.49 -6.13 -11.38
CA ARG A 284 -4.57 -6.72 -10.61
C ARG A 284 -4.05 -7.69 -9.56
N ALA A 285 -4.37 -7.44 -8.29
CA ALA A 285 -4.17 -8.38 -7.20
C ALA A 285 -5.30 -9.42 -7.17
N GLN A 286 -4.97 -10.68 -6.85
CA GLN A 286 -5.94 -11.78 -6.85
C GLN A 286 -6.61 -11.99 -5.49
N ASN A 287 -5.93 -11.63 -4.41
CA ASN A 287 -6.38 -11.75 -3.04
C ASN A 287 -5.73 -10.65 -2.16
N ILE A 288 -6.05 -10.63 -0.88
CA ILE A 288 -5.57 -9.64 0.08
C ILE A 288 -4.05 -9.70 0.24
N GLU A 289 -3.47 -10.89 0.28
CA GLU A 289 -2.02 -11.09 0.41
C GLU A 289 -1.29 -10.50 -0.80
N ASP A 290 -1.73 -10.87 -2.02
CA ASP A 290 -1.21 -10.28 -3.25
C ASP A 290 -1.29 -8.74 -3.26
N PHE A 291 -2.39 -8.20 -2.75
CA PHE A 291 -2.61 -6.76 -2.75
C PHE A 291 -1.55 -6.03 -1.94
N PHE A 292 -1.26 -6.50 -0.74
CA PHE A 292 -0.22 -5.91 0.10
C PHE A 292 1.18 -6.22 -0.44
N ASP A 293 1.46 -7.47 -0.83
CA ASP A 293 2.76 -7.89 -1.35
C ASP A 293 3.15 -7.10 -2.61
N LEU A 294 2.25 -7.00 -3.60
CA LEU A 294 2.52 -6.28 -4.84
C LEU A 294 2.63 -4.77 -4.63
N SER A 295 1.78 -4.19 -3.79
CA SER A 295 1.84 -2.76 -3.47
C SER A 295 3.16 -2.40 -2.80
N ARG A 296 3.59 -3.18 -1.79
CA ARG A 296 4.87 -3.02 -1.11
C ARG A 296 6.05 -3.26 -2.05
N ALA A 297 6.01 -4.33 -2.84
CA ALA A 297 7.08 -4.66 -3.78
C ALA A 297 7.31 -3.53 -4.79
N LEU A 298 6.25 -3.01 -5.40
CA LEU A 298 6.36 -1.91 -6.36
C LEU A 298 6.87 -0.61 -5.71
N GLU A 299 6.55 -0.39 -4.45
CA GLU A 299 7.13 0.71 -3.68
C GLU A 299 8.62 0.48 -3.42
N ARG A 300 9.01 -0.76 -3.06
CA ARG A 300 10.40 -1.15 -2.78
C ARG A 300 11.28 -1.24 -4.01
N PHE A 301 10.75 -1.47 -5.20
CA PHE A 301 11.51 -1.30 -6.44
C PHE A 301 11.85 0.17 -6.74
N GLY A 302 11.22 1.11 -6.07
CA GLY A 302 11.52 2.54 -6.15
C GLY A 302 11.38 3.12 -7.57
N PRO A 303 12.44 3.77 -8.11
CA PRO A 303 12.39 4.39 -9.42
C PRO A 303 12.61 3.41 -10.58
N TYR A 304 12.98 2.17 -10.26
CA TYR A 304 13.39 1.21 -11.28
C TYR A 304 12.21 0.70 -12.10
N ARG A 305 12.49 0.33 -13.33
CA ARG A 305 11.51 -0.17 -14.30
C ARG A 305 12.02 -1.45 -14.92
N LEU A 306 11.10 -2.34 -15.29
CA LEU A 306 11.41 -3.58 -15.99
C LEU A 306 10.61 -3.64 -17.28
N ARG A 307 11.27 -3.43 -18.40
CA ARG A 307 10.61 -3.44 -19.72
C ARG A 307 10.73 -4.78 -20.43
N GLY A 308 11.82 -5.50 -20.21
CA GLY A 308 12.05 -6.83 -20.77
C GLY A 308 11.59 -7.94 -19.81
N THR A 309 11.66 -9.18 -20.30
CA THR A 309 11.27 -10.38 -19.54
C THR A 309 12.42 -11.39 -19.40
N ARG A 310 13.66 -11.00 -19.74
CA ARG A 310 14.83 -11.85 -19.67
C ARG A 310 15.42 -11.83 -18.27
N LEU A 311 15.24 -12.92 -17.53
CA LEU A 311 15.56 -13.01 -16.12
C LEU A 311 16.80 -13.88 -15.89
N ALA A 312 17.74 -13.41 -15.09
CA ALA A 312 18.80 -14.25 -14.52
C ALA A 312 18.37 -14.71 -13.13
N VAL A 313 18.51 -16.00 -12.87
CA VAL A 313 18.06 -16.64 -11.64
C VAL A 313 19.22 -17.38 -10.99
N ALA A 314 19.34 -17.23 -9.66
CA ALA A 314 20.30 -18.00 -8.86
C ALA A 314 19.60 -18.64 -7.66
N THR A 315 19.75 -19.96 -7.51
CA THR A 315 19.19 -20.76 -6.41
C THR A 315 20.30 -21.41 -5.60
N LEU A 316 20.00 -21.86 -4.40
CA LEU A 316 20.96 -22.55 -3.56
C LEU A 316 20.99 -24.05 -3.85
N PRO A 317 19.86 -24.80 -3.84
CA PRO A 317 19.86 -26.19 -4.27
C PRO A 317 19.46 -26.32 -5.74
N GLY A 318 20.14 -27.20 -6.48
CA GLY A 318 19.84 -27.46 -7.90
C GLY A 318 18.40 -27.94 -8.15
N GLY A 319 17.81 -28.69 -7.22
CA GLY A 319 16.41 -29.09 -7.31
C GLY A 319 15.42 -27.91 -7.31
N GLU A 320 15.73 -26.84 -6.59
CA GLU A 320 14.92 -25.63 -6.60
C GLU A 320 15.05 -24.88 -7.94
N ALA A 321 16.20 -24.93 -8.59
CA ALA A 321 16.38 -24.35 -9.91
C ALA A 321 15.41 -24.90 -10.96
N VAL A 322 15.09 -26.21 -10.90
CA VAL A 322 14.09 -26.83 -11.77
C VAL A 322 12.70 -26.23 -11.52
N VAL A 323 12.28 -26.19 -10.26
CA VAL A 323 10.97 -25.62 -9.87
C VAL A 323 10.87 -24.14 -10.25
N VAL A 324 11.91 -23.37 -9.97
CA VAL A 324 11.94 -21.92 -10.27
C VAL A 324 11.94 -21.67 -11.79
N THR A 325 12.54 -22.56 -12.60
CA THR A 325 12.45 -22.47 -14.06
C THR A 325 11.01 -22.54 -14.54
N ASP A 326 10.22 -23.49 -14.03
CA ASP A 326 8.81 -23.64 -14.37
C ASP A 326 8.02 -22.40 -13.93
N LEU A 327 8.29 -21.90 -12.73
CA LEU A 327 7.66 -20.69 -12.21
C LEU A 327 7.98 -19.44 -13.06
N CYS A 328 9.22 -19.30 -13.52
CA CYS A 328 9.63 -18.21 -14.42
C CYS A 328 8.80 -18.25 -15.71
N HIS A 329 8.71 -19.43 -16.32
CA HIS A 329 7.95 -19.61 -17.55
C HIS A 329 6.45 -19.31 -17.36
N GLN A 330 5.86 -19.82 -16.29
CA GLN A 330 4.46 -19.54 -15.92
C GLN A 330 4.21 -18.05 -15.67
N ALA A 331 5.18 -17.36 -15.06
CA ALA A 331 5.12 -15.92 -14.82
C ALA A 331 5.41 -15.08 -16.09
N GLY A 332 5.74 -15.68 -17.22
CA GLY A 332 6.00 -14.99 -18.49
C GLY A 332 7.43 -14.48 -18.64
N PHE A 333 8.38 -14.99 -17.84
CA PHE A 333 9.81 -14.71 -18.00
C PHE A 333 10.50 -15.74 -18.87
N SER A 334 11.53 -15.31 -19.58
CA SER A 334 12.50 -16.18 -20.25
C SER A 334 13.83 -16.18 -19.51
N LEU A 335 14.50 -17.32 -19.53
CA LEU A 335 15.83 -17.50 -18.97
C LEU A 335 16.84 -17.46 -20.13
N PRO A 336 17.48 -16.32 -20.39
CA PRO A 336 18.33 -16.16 -21.56
C PRO A 336 19.66 -16.92 -21.40
N ARG A 337 20.25 -17.30 -22.52
CA ARG A 337 21.66 -17.68 -22.56
C ARG A 337 22.50 -16.41 -22.39
N LEU A 338 23.43 -16.45 -21.45
CA LEU A 338 24.36 -15.36 -21.20
C LEU A 338 25.42 -15.24 -22.30
N GLN A 339 26.01 -14.07 -22.45
CA GLN A 339 27.14 -13.87 -23.33
C GLN A 339 28.37 -14.67 -22.85
N GLU A 340 29.18 -15.13 -23.78
CA GLU A 340 30.42 -15.91 -23.47
C GLU A 340 31.35 -15.13 -22.51
N LYS A 341 31.48 -13.81 -22.72
CA LYS A 341 32.27 -12.95 -21.83
C LYS A 341 31.76 -12.96 -20.38
N THR A 342 30.44 -13.10 -20.18
CA THR A 342 29.85 -13.23 -18.85
C THR A 342 30.15 -14.58 -18.25
N LEU A 343 30.00 -15.65 -19.06
CA LEU A 343 30.32 -17.02 -18.63
C LEU A 343 31.82 -17.20 -18.27
N GLU A 344 32.72 -16.59 -19.04
CA GLU A 344 34.17 -16.59 -18.73
C GLU A 344 34.48 -16.01 -17.35
N LYS A 345 33.83 -14.89 -16.99
CA LYS A 345 33.98 -14.28 -15.64
C LYS A 345 33.47 -15.23 -14.55
N LEU A 346 32.35 -15.90 -14.81
CA LEU A 346 31.71 -16.79 -13.86
C LEU A 346 32.52 -18.09 -13.65
N ARG A 347 33.25 -18.59 -14.64
CA ARG A 347 34.16 -19.76 -14.51
C ARG A 347 35.19 -19.59 -13.41
N ALA A 348 35.52 -18.36 -13.02
CA ALA A 348 36.46 -18.10 -11.93
C ALA A 348 35.91 -18.44 -10.52
N VAL A 349 34.59 -18.54 -10.39
CA VAL A 349 33.90 -18.79 -9.11
C VAL A 349 32.98 -20.00 -9.17
N PHE A 350 32.76 -20.61 -10.32
CA PHE A 350 32.00 -21.85 -10.46
C PHE A 350 32.90 -23.05 -10.51
N PRO A 351 32.42 -24.26 -10.14
CA PRO A 351 33.23 -25.49 -10.25
C PRO A 351 33.67 -25.75 -11.70
N PRO A 352 34.74 -26.53 -11.92
CA PRO A 352 35.32 -26.77 -13.25
C PRO A 352 34.45 -27.63 -14.19
N TRP A 353 33.44 -28.31 -13.69
CA TRP A 353 32.40 -28.92 -14.53
C TRP A 353 31.42 -27.88 -15.03
N ASP A 354 30.87 -28.10 -16.20
CA ASP A 354 29.99 -27.15 -16.88
C ASP A 354 28.76 -26.83 -16.02
N ILE A 355 28.68 -25.60 -15.54
CA ILE A 355 27.48 -25.01 -15.06
C ILE A 355 26.89 -24.26 -16.24
N SER A 356 26.03 -24.94 -16.97
CA SER A 356 25.50 -24.51 -18.27
C SER A 356 24.67 -23.23 -18.24
N GLY A 357 24.75 -22.44 -17.16
CA GLY A 357 24.22 -21.07 -17.11
C GLY A 357 23.01 -20.89 -16.22
N ASN A 358 22.00 -20.25 -16.75
CA ASN A 358 20.83 -19.71 -16.09
C ASN A 358 19.66 -20.72 -16.08
N PRO A 359 19.14 -21.17 -14.92
CA PRO A 359 19.47 -20.73 -13.54
C PRO A 359 20.83 -21.24 -13.02
N PHE A 360 21.44 -20.44 -12.13
CA PHE A 360 22.68 -20.84 -11.46
C PHE A 360 22.38 -21.64 -10.19
N ASP A 361 23.02 -22.83 -10.06
CA ASP A 361 23.05 -23.55 -8.79
C ASP A 361 24.25 -23.09 -7.95
N LEU A 362 23.95 -22.30 -6.91
CA LEU A 362 24.96 -21.77 -6.00
C LEU A 362 25.27 -22.72 -4.85
N GLY A 363 24.47 -23.77 -4.61
CA GLY A 363 24.60 -24.66 -3.47
C GLY A 363 25.92 -25.45 -3.51
N VAL A 364 26.29 -25.98 -4.66
CA VAL A 364 27.58 -26.65 -4.86
C VAL A 364 28.70 -25.63 -4.83
N THR A 365 28.54 -24.51 -5.48
CA THR A 365 29.54 -23.45 -5.61
C THR A 365 29.98 -22.88 -4.26
N LEU A 366 29.01 -22.71 -3.31
CA LEU A 366 29.30 -22.26 -1.95
C LEU A 366 30.17 -23.18 -1.12
N GLN A 367 30.36 -24.43 -1.53
CA GLN A 367 31.29 -25.35 -0.86
C GLN A 367 32.74 -25.03 -1.18
N PHE A 368 33.03 -24.35 -2.30
CA PHE A 368 34.38 -24.09 -2.81
C PHE A 368 34.82 -22.64 -2.68
N HIS A 369 33.87 -21.71 -2.53
CA HIS A 369 34.15 -20.27 -2.55
C HIS A 369 33.47 -19.54 -1.40
N ASP A 370 34.13 -18.48 -0.96
CA ASP A 370 33.51 -17.51 -0.02
C ASP A 370 32.23 -16.91 -0.59
N PRO A 371 31.12 -16.93 0.16
CA PRO A 371 29.82 -16.44 -0.32
C PRO A 371 29.87 -15.01 -0.85
N ARG A 372 30.61 -14.12 -0.20
CA ARG A 372 30.72 -12.71 -0.62
C ARG A 372 31.41 -12.61 -1.99
N LYS A 373 32.49 -13.33 -2.21
CA LYS A 373 33.17 -13.36 -3.50
C LYS A 373 32.29 -13.95 -4.60
N LEU A 374 31.57 -15.02 -4.30
CA LEU A 374 30.63 -15.63 -5.23
C LEU A 374 29.54 -14.66 -5.65
N TYR A 375 28.78 -14.08 -4.69
CA TYR A 375 27.71 -13.16 -5.02
C TYR A 375 28.22 -11.88 -5.70
N SER A 376 29.35 -11.32 -5.29
CA SER A 376 29.89 -10.13 -5.95
C SER A 376 30.27 -10.40 -7.42
N THR A 377 30.94 -11.52 -7.70
CA THR A 377 31.31 -11.87 -9.07
C THR A 377 30.09 -12.17 -9.94
N LEU A 378 29.12 -12.94 -9.40
CA LEU A 378 27.87 -13.26 -10.10
C LEU A 378 27.10 -11.99 -10.45
N LEU A 379 26.82 -11.17 -9.45
CA LEU A 379 25.99 -9.97 -9.61
C LEU A 379 26.65 -8.96 -10.54
N GLU A 380 27.96 -8.75 -10.43
CA GLU A 380 28.70 -7.85 -11.30
C GLU A 380 28.71 -8.34 -12.75
N ALA A 381 29.01 -9.63 -12.98
CA ALA A 381 29.06 -10.19 -14.32
C ALA A 381 27.68 -10.18 -15.00
N VAL A 382 26.64 -10.64 -14.29
CA VAL A 382 25.28 -10.74 -14.85
C VAL A 382 24.65 -9.37 -15.01
N ALA A 383 24.94 -8.41 -14.14
CA ALA A 383 24.45 -7.03 -14.30
C ALA A 383 24.95 -6.39 -15.60
N GLN A 384 26.14 -6.73 -16.07
CA GLN A 384 26.72 -6.20 -17.30
C GLN A 384 26.26 -6.97 -18.56
N ASP A 385 25.57 -8.10 -18.42
CA ASP A 385 25.14 -8.89 -19.57
C ASP A 385 23.90 -8.25 -20.25
N PRO A 386 24.01 -7.86 -21.54
CA PRO A 386 22.89 -7.21 -22.26
C PRO A 386 21.70 -8.15 -22.52
N ASN A 387 21.87 -9.47 -22.33
CA ASN A 387 20.79 -10.44 -22.48
C ASN A 387 19.90 -10.53 -21.21
N VAL A 388 20.26 -9.85 -20.12
CA VAL A 388 19.52 -9.88 -18.85
C VAL A 388 18.82 -8.54 -18.59
N ASP A 389 17.54 -8.59 -18.23
CA ASP A 389 16.74 -7.41 -17.88
C ASP A 389 16.56 -7.23 -16.37
N ALA A 390 16.55 -8.34 -15.62
CA ALA A 390 16.39 -8.34 -14.17
C ALA A 390 17.02 -9.59 -13.53
N LEU A 391 17.19 -9.58 -12.21
CA LEU A 391 17.76 -10.68 -11.43
C LEU A 391 16.80 -11.13 -10.33
N ALA A 392 16.70 -12.44 -10.14
CA ALA A 392 15.98 -13.07 -9.03
C ALA A 392 16.93 -14.05 -8.32
N ILE A 393 17.18 -13.81 -7.02
CA ILE A 393 18.30 -14.51 -6.33
C ILE A 393 17.84 -15.03 -4.98
N GLN A 394 18.15 -16.28 -4.73
CA GLN A 394 17.97 -16.90 -3.44
C GLN A 394 19.11 -16.55 -2.49
N LEU A 395 18.73 -16.17 -1.29
CA LEU A 395 19.65 -15.96 -0.18
C LEU A 395 19.71 -17.22 0.71
N PRO A 396 20.87 -17.54 1.27
CA PRO A 396 20.98 -18.64 2.21
C PRO A 396 20.17 -18.37 3.49
N PRO A 397 19.66 -19.42 4.16
CA PRO A 397 19.00 -19.27 5.43
C PRO A 397 19.97 -18.69 6.48
N ARG A 398 19.42 -17.90 7.43
CA ARG A 398 20.17 -17.29 8.54
C ARG A 398 21.26 -16.28 8.16
N ILE A 399 21.07 -15.57 7.07
CA ILE A 399 21.97 -14.49 6.65
C ILE A 399 21.82 -13.21 7.50
N SER A 400 20.82 -13.17 8.38
CA SER A 400 20.44 -12.04 9.22
C SER A 400 21.58 -11.45 10.07
N ASN A 401 22.56 -12.28 10.42
CA ASN A 401 23.73 -11.85 11.19
C ASN A 401 24.92 -11.46 10.30
N ALA A 402 24.76 -11.48 8.97
CA ALA A 402 25.83 -11.07 8.07
C ALA A 402 26.04 -9.55 8.15
N PRO A 403 27.29 -9.07 8.10
CA PRO A 403 27.56 -7.64 8.11
C PRO A 403 27.04 -6.99 6.81
N ARG A 404 26.71 -5.69 6.86
CA ARG A 404 26.14 -4.95 5.72
C ARG A 404 26.99 -5.06 4.45
N GLU A 405 28.29 -5.18 4.59
CA GLU A 405 29.25 -5.36 3.50
C GLU A 405 28.98 -6.61 2.66
N PHE A 406 28.39 -7.64 3.27
CA PHE A 406 27.94 -8.83 2.56
C PHE A 406 26.87 -8.53 1.52
N PHE A 407 25.99 -7.57 1.82
CA PHE A 407 24.84 -7.21 0.97
C PHE A 407 25.16 -6.16 -0.10
N GLN A 408 26.31 -5.49 -0.03
CA GLN A 408 26.72 -4.48 -0.99
C GLN A 408 26.66 -4.94 -2.47
N PRO A 409 27.05 -6.19 -2.81
CA PRO A 409 26.96 -6.69 -4.17
C PRO A 409 25.54 -6.68 -4.76
N PHE A 410 24.50 -6.87 -3.93
CA PHE A 410 23.11 -6.96 -4.38
C PHE A 410 22.55 -5.62 -4.89
N VAL A 411 23.18 -4.50 -4.54
CA VAL A 411 22.80 -3.16 -5.04
C VAL A 411 23.53 -2.80 -6.35
N GLN A 412 24.56 -3.54 -6.75
CA GLN A 412 25.34 -3.23 -7.95
C GLN A 412 24.52 -3.28 -9.26
N PRO A 413 23.62 -4.28 -9.48
CA PRO A 413 22.80 -4.34 -10.69
C PRO A 413 21.92 -3.11 -10.88
N LEU A 414 21.53 -2.44 -9.80
CA LEU A 414 20.70 -1.24 -9.85
C LEU A 414 21.43 -0.05 -10.50
N LYS A 415 22.76 0.00 -10.44
CA LYS A 415 23.57 1.05 -11.08
C LYS A 415 23.43 1.02 -12.61
N VAL A 416 23.10 -0.13 -13.17
CA VAL A 416 22.83 -0.32 -14.61
C VAL A 416 21.33 -0.55 -14.88
N GLN A 417 20.48 -0.06 -13.99
CA GLN A 417 19.02 -0.08 -14.11
C GLN A 417 18.41 -1.48 -14.20
N LYS A 418 19.03 -2.51 -13.60
CA LYS A 418 18.50 -3.87 -13.53
C LYS A 418 17.89 -4.15 -12.16
N PRO A 419 16.58 -4.27 -12.05
CA PRO A 419 15.91 -4.63 -10.79
C PRO A 419 16.38 -5.99 -10.27
N VAL A 420 16.50 -6.08 -8.95
CA VAL A 420 16.85 -7.30 -8.24
C VAL A 420 15.72 -7.63 -7.27
N ALA A 421 15.26 -8.88 -7.28
CA ALA A 421 14.37 -9.42 -6.27
C ALA A 421 15.07 -10.57 -5.54
N LEU A 422 14.99 -10.57 -4.22
CA LEU A 422 15.61 -11.60 -3.39
C LEU A 422 14.54 -12.45 -2.71
N TRP A 423 14.83 -13.72 -2.45
CA TRP A 423 14.00 -14.55 -1.57
C TRP A 423 14.87 -15.43 -0.69
N PHE A 424 14.30 -15.96 0.37
CA PHE A 424 14.99 -16.87 1.30
C PHE A 424 14.57 -18.32 1.12
N ALA A 425 15.47 -19.22 1.45
CA ALA A 425 15.13 -20.59 1.79
C ALA A 425 14.55 -20.60 3.23
N GLY A 426 13.29 -20.18 3.41
CA GLY A 426 12.62 -20.05 4.70
C GLY A 426 11.91 -18.70 4.88
N PHE A 427 11.49 -18.42 6.12
CA PHE A 427 10.75 -17.18 6.41
C PHE A 427 11.71 -16.11 6.99
N PRO A 428 11.90 -14.98 6.30
CA PRO A 428 12.66 -13.87 6.85
C PRO A 428 11.91 -13.24 8.02
N SER A 429 12.64 -12.80 9.05
CA SER A 429 12.08 -11.95 10.07
C SER A 429 12.05 -10.50 9.58
N GLY A 430 10.88 -9.86 9.57
CA GLY A 430 10.74 -8.44 9.24
C GLY A 430 11.49 -7.49 10.20
N LYS A 431 12.05 -8.01 11.28
CA LYS A 431 12.88 -7.27 12.24
C LYS A 431 14.37 -7.26 11.89
N ASP A 432 14.76 -7.98 10.84
CA ASP A 432 16.15 -8.08 10.40
C ASP A 432 16.62 -6.75 9.79
N GLU A 433 17.61 -6.12 10.42
CA GLU A 433 18.14 -4.82 9.99
C GLU A 433 18.80 -4.87 8.60
N ALA A 434 19.46 -5.97 8.28
CA ALA A 434 20.13 -6.13 6.99
C ALA A 434 19.11 -6.22 5.84
N LEU A 435 17.97 -6.88 6.08
CA LEU A 435 16.88 -6.96 5.12
C LEU A 435 16.20 -5.61 4.92
N ARG A 436 15.96 -4.88 6.00
CA ARG A 436 15.43 -3.51 5.91
C ARG A 436 16.38 -2.61 5.14
N TRP A 437 17.67 -2.72 5.40
CA TRP A 437 18.67 -1.96 4.64
C TRP A 437 18.62 -2.28 3.14
N LEU A 438 18.53 -3.57 2.74
CA LEU A 438 18.37 -3.95 1.33
C LEU A 438 17.12 -3.32 0.70
N GLU A 439 16.00 -3.38 1.40
CA GLU A 439 14.74 -2.79 0.94
C GLU A 439 14.84 -1.27 0.80
N ASP A 440 15.53 -0.59 1.72
CA ASP A 440 15.79 0.84 1.64
C ASP A 440 16.74 1.20 0.47
N GLN A 441 17.53 0.21 -0.02
CA GLN A 441 18.32 0.32 -1.24
C GLN A 441 17.55 -0.12 -2.50
N TYR A 442 16.24 -0.25 -2.45
CA TYR A 442 15.38 -0.67 -3.56
C TYR A 442 15.59 -2.12 -4.02
N VAL A 443 16.00 -3.00 -3.13
CA VAL A 443 16.13 -4.44 -3.35
C VAL A 443 15.12 -5.17 -2.46
N PRO A 444 13.90 -5.42 -2.95
CA PRO A 444 12.86 -6.08 -2.17
C PRO A 444 13.20 -7.54 -1.88
N VAL A 445 12.80 -7.99 -0.69
CA VAL A 445 13.02 -9.34 -0.19
C VAL A 445 11.69 -10.05 0.04
N PHE A 446 11.60 -11.30 -0.39
CA PHE A 446 10.39 -12.10 -0.37
C PHE A 446 10.57 -13.41 0.40
N PRO A 447 9.49 -14.00 0.93
CA PRO A 447 9.55 -15.29 1.61
C PRO A 447 9.62 -16.49 0.65
N SER A 448 9.36 -16.31 -0.65
CA SER A 448 9.38 -17.40 -1.62
C SER A 448 9.70 -16.91 -3.04
N PRO A 449 10.16 -17.81 -3.94
CA PRO A 449 10.42 -17.47 -5.33
C PRO A 449 9.14 -17.05 -6.08
N GLU A 450 7.98 -17.66 -5.78
CA GLU A 450 6.70 -17.29 -6.40
C GLU A 450 6.37 -15.81 -6.17
N LYS A 451 6.55 -15.33 -4.94
CA LYS A 451 6.29 -13.92 -4.59
C LYS A 451 7.30 -12.99 -5.25
N ALA A 452 8.57 -13.36 -5.29
CA ALA A 452 9.62 -12.59 -5.96
C ALA A 452 9.36 -12.46 -7.47
N LEU A 453 9.05 -13.56 -8.14
CA LEU A 453 8.74 -13.58 -9.58
C LEU A 453 7.45 -12.82 -9.89
N LYS A 454 6.41 -12.99 -9.07
CA LYS A 454 5.16 -12.26 -9.22
C LYS A 454 5.33 -10.75 -9.07
N ALA A 455 6.18 -10.32 -8.14
CA ALA A 455 6.54 -8.92 -7.94
C ALA A 455 7.31 -8.34 -9.14
N LEU A 456 8.31 -9.06 -9.66
CA LEU A 456 9.03 -8.66 -10.88
C LEU A 456 8.09 -8.59 -12.10
N PHE A 457 7.16 -9.53 -12.24
CA PHE A 457 6.18 -9.49 -13.32
C PHE A 457 5.22 -8.30 -13.17
N ALA A 458 4.80 -7.98 -11.96
CA ALA A 458 4.00 -6.79 -11.68
C ALA A 458 4.76 -5.51 -12.03
N LEU A 459 6.06 -5.44 -11.71
CA LEU A 459 6.93 -4.34 -12.11
C LEU A 459 7.02 -4.23 -13.63
N HIS A 460 7.24 -5.36 -14.34
CA HIS A 460 7.26 -5.40 -15.81
C HIS A 460 5.95 -4.86 -16.39
N ARG A 461 4.81 -5.44 -16.00
CA ARG A 461 3.48 -5.02 -16.48
C ARG A 461 3.21 -3.54 -16.26
N SER A 462 3.49 -3.05 -15.05
CA SER A 462 3.31 -1.64 -14.72
C SER A 462 4.29 -0.70 -15.45
N SER A 463 5.51 -1.19 -15.77
CA SER A 463 6.52 -0.41 -16.50
C SER A 463 6.16 -0.19 -17.97
N LEU A 464 5.38 -1.08 -18.58
CA LEU A 464 4.93 -0.94 -19.99
C LEU A 464 3.99 0.25 -20.19
N SER A 465 3.27 0.67 -19.16
CA SER A 465 2.31 1.77 -19.20
C SER A 465 2.95 3.14 -18.96
N LYS A 466 4.21 3.17 -18.52
CA LYS A 466 4.93 4.41 -18.21
C LYS A 466 5.57 5.00 -19.47
N ALA A 467 5.59 6.33 -19.53
CA ALA A 467 6.31 7.03 -20.59
C ALA A 467 7.80 6.62 -20.63
N PRO A 468 8.44 6.62 -21.79
CA PRO A 468 9.86 6.29 -21.94
C PRO A 468 10.78 7.13 -21.05
#